data_a8cff054e4a489e771741ae6490d23e3
#
_entry.id   a8cff054e4a489e771741ae6490d23e3
#
_cell.length_a   1.000
_cell.length_b   1.000
_cell.length_c   1.000
_cell.angle_alpha   90.00
_cell.angle_beta   90.00
_cell.angle_gamma   90.00
#
_symmetry.space_group_name_H-M   'P 1'
#
loop_
_entity.id
_entity.type
_entity.pdbx_description
1 polymer ?
#
loop_
_entity_poly.entity_id
_entity_poly.type
_entity_poly.pdbx_seq_one_letter_code
_entity_poly.pdbx_strand_id
1 'polypeptide(L)'
;ARLGEICHRYGVIVVADEIHCDFTWWGGQHTVLLNAAPCLRDRCILCISPSKTFNLAGLQVANNIIPNPELRERFVQAKERPAFDECNVLGIVACMAAYNEGEEWYQQLKSYLEGNIRLVEEFVAEKLPGVTMIPPEATYLLWLDFKGPGLPEEEVTHKLLYEAKLWLNRGSMFGPTAAGFQRLNAACPRSTLESALERMRQTFCK
;
A
#
# COMPACT_ATOMS: atom_id res chain seq x y z
N ALA A 1 5.03 15.78 -13.01
CA ALA A 1 5.15 17.15 -13.52
C ALA A 1 3.78 17.81 -13.68
N ARG A 2 2.89 17.35 -14.59
CA ARG A 2 1.60 18.03 -14.92
C ARG A 2 0.69 18.27 -13.69
N LEU A 3 0.56 17.31 -12.76
CA LEU A 3 -0.18 17.49 -11.51
C LEU A 3 0.43 18.63 -10.68
N GLY A 4 1.77 18.66 -10.59
CA GLY A 4 2.48 19.70 -9.85
C GLY A 4 2.25 21.11 -10.43
N GLU A 5 2.26 21.25 -11.74
CA GLU A 5 1.96 22.52 -12.41
C GLU A 5 0.52 23.00 -12.12
N ILE A 6 -0.45 22.09 -12.12
CA ILE A 6 -1.83 22.41 -11.79
C ILE A 6 -1.94 22.88 -10.34
N CYS A 7 -1.44 22.09 -9.39
CA CYS A 7 -1.46 22.43 -7.97
C CYS A 7 -0.74 23.75 -7.67
N HIS A 8 0.41 23.97 -8.32
CA HIS A 8 1.15 25.23 -8.20
C HIS A 8 0.33 26.42 -8.70
N ARG A 9 -0.25 26.31 -9.90
CA ARG A 9 -1.10 27.37 -10.51
C ARG A 9 -2.26 27.77 -9.62
N TYR A 10 -2.92 26.81 -8.96
CA TYR A 10 -4.08 27.06 -8.11
C TYR A 10 -3.73 27.26 -6.63
N GLY A 11 -2.47 27.31 -6.26
CA GLY A 11 -2.02 27.53 -4.89
C GLY A 11 -2.37 26.40 -3.92
N VAL A 12 -2.54 25.17 -4.42
CA VAL A 12 -2.94 24.00 -3.62
C VAL A 12 -1.73 23.48 -2.82
N ILE A 13 -1.95 23.23 -1.52
CA ILE A 13 -0.98 22.47 -0.71
C ILE A 13 -1.16 20.99 -1.04
N VAL A 14 -0.07 20.32 -1.35
CA VAL A 14 -0.05 18.89 -1.69
C VAL A 14 0.51 18.09 -0.52
N VAL A 15 -0.26 17.13 -0.03
CA VAL A 15 0.24 16.10 0.89
C VAL A 15 0.51 14.85 0.07
N ALA A 16 1.78 14.48 -0.05
CA ALA A 16 2.21 13.30 -0.78
C ALA A 16 2.48 12.17 0.22
N ASP A 17 1.59 11.20 0.26
CA ASP A 17 1.80 9.98 1.04
C ASP A 17 2.57 8.96 0.20
N GLU A 18 3.87 8.85 0.49
CA GLU A 18 4.79 7.94 -0.18
C GLU A 18 5.18 6.73 0.70
N ILE A 19 4.32 6.35 1.64
CA ILE A 19 4.61 5.28 2.62
C ILE A 19 4.88 3.91 1.96
N HIS A 20 4.45 3.71 0.71
CA HIS A 20 4.68 2.49 -0.07
C HIS A 20 5.79 2.63 -1.12
N CYS A 21 6.59 3.71 -1.10
CA CYS A 21 7.60 4.02 -2.12
C CYS A 21 8.64 2.92 -2.35
N ASP A 22 8.93 2.12 -1.33
CA ASP A 22 9.97 1.09 -1.39
C ASP A 22 9.56 -0.17 -2.19
N PHE A 23 8.26 -0.38 -2.40
CA PHE A 23 7.74 -1.56 -3.07
C PHE A 23 7.34 -1.26 -4.51
N THR A 24 8.33 -1.25 -5.39
CA THR A 24 8.15 -1.25 -6.85
C THR A 24 8.68 -2.55 -7.43
N TRP A 25 8.02 -3.06 -8.48
CA TRP A 25 8.29 -4.39 -9.03
C TRP A 25 8.87 -4.29 -10.45
N TRP A 26 9.42 -5.37 -10.92
CA TRP A 26 9.83 -5.59 -12.32
C TRP A 26 10.85 -4.55 -12.81
N GLY A 27 11.75 -4.11 -11.94
CA GLY A 27 12.74 -3.07 -12.27
C GLY A 27 12.20 -1.65 -12.26
N GLY A 28 10.94 -1.46 -11.89
CA GLY A 28 10.34 -0.14 -11.68
C GLY A 28 11.01 0.63 -10.55
N GLN A 29 10.95 1.96 -10.63
CA GLN A 29 11.47 2.86 -9.61
C GLN A 29 10.39 3.84 -9.17
N HIS A 30 10.32 4.09 -7.87
CA HIS A 30 9.45 5.13 -7.34
C HIS A 30 9.94 6.51 -7.75
N THR A 31 9.01 7.36 -8.15
CA THR A 31 9.31 8.76 -8.47
C THR A 31 8.84 9.66 -7.33
N VAL A 32 9.76 10.17 -6.53
CA VAL A 32 9.46 11.12 -5.47
C VAL A 32 8.79 12.37 -6.05
N LEU A 33 7.67 12.78 -5.47
CA LEU A 33 6.87 13.90 -5.97
C LEU A 33 7.70 15.17 -6.15
N LEU A 34 8.53 15.52 -5.16
CA LEU A 34 9.37 16.73 -5.21
C LEU A 34 10.44 16.69 -6.30
N ASN A 35 10.86 15.50 -6.74
CA ASN A 35 11.76 15.35 -7.88
C ASN A 35 11.01 15.53 -9.21
N ALA A 36 9.78 15.00 -9.29
CA ALA A 36 8.94 15.11 -10.49
C ALA A 36 8.31 16.50 -10.66
N ALA A 37 8.10 17.23 -9.55
CA ALA A 37 7.43 18.52 -9.51
C ALA A 37 8.13 19.49 -8.54
N PRO A 38 9.35 19.97 -8.86
CA PRO A 38 10.11 20.89 -7.99
C PRO A 38 9.36 22.20 -7.68
N CYS A 39 8.42 22.60 -8.53
CA CYS A 39 7.57 23.78 -8.33
C CYS A 39 6.65 23.67 -7.10
N LEU A 40 6.49 22.49 -6.55
CA LEU A 40 5.70 22.27 -5.33
C LEU A 40 6.51 22.40 -4.04
N ARG A 41 7.82 22.67 -4.10
CA ARG A 41 8.70 22.70 -2.92
C ARG A 41 8.15 23.53 -1.76
N ASP A 42 7.55 24.68 -2.07
CA ASP A 42 6.99 25.58 -1.07
C ASP A 42 5.57 25.22 -0.61
N ARG A 43 4.98 24.16 -1.19
CA ARG A 43 3.57 23.77 -0.96
C ARG A 43 3.39 22.28 -0.75
N CYS A 44 4.47 21.55 -0.45
CA CYS A 44 4.41 20.09 -0.29
C CYS A 44 4.71 19.68 1.15
N ILE A 45 3.94 18.70 1.61
CA ILE A 45 4.22 17.88 2.78
C ILE A 45 4.42 16.46 2.24
N LEU A 46 5.65 15.97 2.27
CA LEU A 46 5.99 14.61 1.87
C LEU A 46 6.02 13.71 3.09
N CYS A 47 5.20 12.67 3.10
CA CYS A 47 5.05 11.74 4.20
C CYS A 47 5.65 10.38 3.84
N ILE A 48 6.63 9.93 4.62
CA ILE A 48 7.25 8.61 4.53
C ILE A 48 7.30 7.94 5.90
N SER A 49 7.43 6.63 5.93
CA SER A 49 7.52 5.88 7.19
C SER A 49 8.18 4.52 6.97
N PRO A 50 8.94 3.98 7.94
CA PRO A 50 9.41 2.61 7.91
C PRO A 50 8.29 1.58 8.15
N SER A 51 7.09 2.02 8.49
CA SER A 51 5.97 1.18 8.95
C SER A 51 5.60 0.07 7.97
N LYS A 52 5.54 0.37 6.68
CA LYS A 52 5.14 -0.61 5.66
C LYS A 52 6.30 -1.47 5.20
N THR A 53 7.48 -0.87 5.09
CA THR A 53 8.69 -1.55 4.61
C THR A 53 9.21 -2.53 5.65
N PHE A 54 9.25 -2.13 6.91
CA PHE A 54 9.86 -2.91 7.99
C PHE A 54 8.84 -3.48 8.99
N ASN A 55 7.54 -3.47 8.64
CA ASN A 55 6.46 -3.99 9.49
C ASN A 55 6.40 -3.34 10.89
N LEU A 56 6.61 -2.03 10.97
CA LEU A 56 6.68 -1.26 12.21
C LEU A 56 5.45 -0.40 12.48
N ALA A 57 4.31 -0.69 11.85
CA ALA A 57 3.10 0.15 11.94
C ALA A 57 2.60 0.36 13.37
N GLY A 58 2.75 -0.64 14.25
CA GLY A 58 2.37 -0.56 15.65
C GLY A 58 3.17 0.47 16.47
N LEU A 59 4.33 0.90 15.97
CA LEU A 59 5.17 1.90 16.62
C LEU A 59 4.82 3.35 16.24
N GLN A 60 3.95 3.54 15.25
CA GLN A 60 3.34 4.82 14.89
C GLN A 60 4.35 5.96 14.63
N VAL A 61 5.42 5.69 13.89
CA VAL A 61 6.43 6.67 13.50
C VAL A 61 6.32 7.02 12.03
N ALA A 62 6.31 8.31 11.71
CA ALA A 62 6.37 8.82 10.35
C ALA A 62 7.31 10.02 10.27
N ASN A 63 7.94 10.19 9.10
CA ASN A 63 8.79 11.32 8.79
C ASN A 63 8.03 12.23 7.81
N ASN A 64 7.81 13.49 8.21
CA ASN A 64 7.14 14.50 7.39
C ASN A 64 8.19 15.50 6.90
N ILE A 65 8.46 15.51 5.61
CA ILE A 65 9.44 16.39 4.98
C ILE A 65 8.69 17.60 4.42
N ILE A 66 8.91 18.76 5.05
CA ILE A 66 8.24 20.02 4.71
C ILE A 66 9.31 21.05 4.42
N PRO A 67 9.70 21.28 3.16
CA PRO A 67 10.78 22.21 2.83
C PRO A 67 10.49 23.65 3.19
N ASN A 68 9.25 24.12 2.99
CA ASN A 68 8.83 25.47 3.34
C ASN A 68 8.79 25.67 4.88
N PRO A 69 9.58 26.58 5.47
CA PRO A 69 9.66 26.76 6.90
C PRO A 69 8.35 27.28 7.53
N GLU A 70 7.63 28.17 6.83
CA GLU A 70 6.35 28.69 7.31
C GLU A 70 5.26 27.60 7.35
N LEU A 71 5.18 26.78 6.30
CA LEU A 71 4.27 25.63 6.26
C LEU A 71 4.64 24.61 7.35
N ARG A 72 5.93 24.38 7.57
CA ARG A 72 6.42 23.46 8.61
C ARG A 72 6.08 23.96 10.00
N GLU A 73 6.24 25.24 10.29
CA GLU A 73 5.85 25.83 11.57
C GLU A 73 4.35 25.66 11.83
N ARG A 74 3.51 25.96 10.85
CA ARG A 74 2.05 25.74 10.94
C ARG A 74 1.69 24.27 11.20
N PHE A 75 2.40 23.34 10.55
CA PHE A 75 2.23 21.90 10.77
C PHE A 75 2.58 21.51 12.21
N VAL A 76 3.72 21.99 12.74
CA VAL A 76 4.16 21.74 14.13
C VAL A 76 3.12 22.27 15.11
N GLN A 77 2.70 23.51 14.98
CA GLN A 77 1.67 24.11 15.85
C GLN A 77 0.34 23.32 15.80
N ALA A 78 -0.07 22.83 14.62
CA ALA A 78 -1.28 22.05 14.50
C ALA A 78 -1.15 20.67 15.17
N LYS A 79 0.03 20.06 15.13
CA LYS A 79 0.35 18.78 15.78
C LYS A 79 0.36 18.92 17.32
N GLU A 80 0.88 20.03 17.86
CA GLU A 80 1.00 20.28 19.29
C GLU A 80 -0.35 20.56 19.96
N ARG A 81 -1.31 21.17 19.24
CA ARG A 81 -2.64 21.50 19.80
C ARG A 81 -3.38 20.33 20.46
N PRO A 82 -3.41 19.10 19.91
CA PRO A 82 -4.00 17.94 20.56
C PRO A 82 -3.03 17.22 21.50
N ALA A 83 -1.91 17.84 21.90
CA ALA A 83 -0.83 17.24 22.67
C ALA A 83 -0.21 15.99 22.02
N PHE A 84 -0.14 15.99 20.68
CA PHE A 84 0.49 14.93 19.89
C PHE A 84 1.87 15.40 19.41
N ASP A 85 2.75 15.68 20.35
CA ASP A 85 4.05 16.33 20.11
C ASP A 85 5.25 15.37 20.18
N GLU A 86 5.13 14.25 20.91
CA GLU A 86 6.22 13.30 21.10
C GLU A 86 5.97 11.96 20.40
N CYS A 87 7.01 11.44 19.74
CA CYS A 87 7.03 10.06 19.27
C CYS A 87 7.46 9.13 20.41
N ASN A 88 6.94 7.89 20.41
CA ASN A 88 7.42 6.92 21.38
C ASN A 88 8.88 6.54 21.11
N VAL A 89 9.66 6.35 22.18
CA VAL A 89 11.11 6.09 22.11
C VAL A 89 11.44 4.84 21.29
N LEU A 90 10.66 3.76 21.45
CA LEU A 90 10.89 2.51 20.70
C LEU A 90 10.67 2.73 19.20
N GLY A 91 9.71 3.57 18.83
CA GLY A 91 9.46 3.93 17.43
C GLY A 91 10.64 4.68 16.81
N ILE A 92 11.24 5.63 17.55
CA ILE A 92 12.41 6.37 17.08
C ILE A 92 13.59 5.43 16.87
N VAL A 93 13.90 4.59 17.88
CA VAL A 93 15.02 3.63 17.81
C VAL A 93 14.82 2.63 16.67
N ALA A 94 13.60 2.09 16.51
CA ALA A 94 13.29 1.16 15.45
C ALA A 94 13.37 1.83 14.05
N CYS A 95 12.93 3.07 13.91
CA CYS A 95 13.06 3.84 12.68
C CYS A 95 14.54 4.03 12.29
N MET A 96 15.37 4.38 13.24
CA MET A 96 16.81 4.55 13.03
C MET A 96 17.48 3.23 12.62
N ALA A 97 17.21 2.14 13.33
CA ALA A 97 17.73 0.82 13.01
C ALA A 97 17.28 0.34 11.62
N ALA A 98 15.99 0.52 11.31
CA ALA A 98 15.44 0.14 10.01
C ALA A 98 16.16 0.84 8.85
N TYR A 99 16.34 2.14 8.92
CA TYR A 99 16.96 2.90 7.84
C TYR A 99 18.50 2.78 7.79
N ASN A 100 19.18 2.55 8.92
CA ASN A 100 20.64 2.44 8.94
C ASN A 100 21.14 1.01 8.70
N GLU A 101 20.37 -0.01 9.11
CA GLU A 101 20.84 -1.40 9.19
C GLU A 101 19.93 -2.39 8.46
N GLY A 102 18.75 -1.95 7.97
CA GLY A 102 17.70 -2.81 7.44
C GLY A 102 17.83 -3.19 5.96
N GLU A 103 18.85 -2.72 5.23
CA GLU A 103 18.93 -2.87 3.77
C GLU A 103 18.94 -4.34 3.31
N GLU A 104 19.75 -5.20 3.92
CA GLU A 104 19.82 -6.61 3.55
C GLU A 104 18.47 -7.31 3.77
N TRP A 105 17.85 -7.07 4.91
CA TRP A 105 16.53 -7.60 5.23
C TRP A 105 15.47 -7.12 4.22
N TYR A 106 15.51 -5.86 3.85
CA TYR A 106 14.60 -5.27 2.88
C TYR A 106 14.73 -5.93 1.49
N GLN A 107 15.95 -6.15 1.00
CA GLN A 107 16.18 -6.80 -0.29
C GLN A 107 15.68 -8.25 -0.29
N GLN A 108 15.90 -8.99 0.79
CA GLN A 108 15.36 -10.34 0.96
C GLN A 108 13.83 -10.34 1.00
N LEU A 109 13.21 -9.41 1.74
CA LEU A 109 11.76 -9.25 1.77
C LEU A 109 11.20 -8.92 0.39
N LYS A 110 11.82 -8.00 -0.34
CA LYS A 110 11.39 -7.60 -1.68
C LYS A 110 11.37 -8.81 -2.63
N SER A 111 12.43 -9.59 -2.64
CA SER A 111 12.50 -10.83 -3.43
C SER A 111 11.43 -11.85 -3.01
N TYR A 112 11.18 -11.99 -1.71
CA TYR A 112 10.16 -12.88 -1.19
C TYR A 112 8.75 -12.46 -1.63
N LEU A 113 8.45 -11.16 -1.57
CA LEU A 113 7.15 -10.60 -1.98
C LEU A 113 6.93 -10.69 -3.49
N GLU A 114 7.96 -10.48 -4.31
CA GLU A 114 7.88 -10.75 -5.76
C GLU A 114 7.46 -12.20 -6.03
N GLY A 115 8.04 -13.16 -5.32
CA GLY A 115 7.63 -14.56 -5.40
C GLY A 115 6.19 -14.80 -4.97
N ASN A 116 5.71 -14.10 -3.95
CA ASN A 116 4.30 -14.18 -3.53
C ASN A 116 3.35 -13.59 -4.59
N ILE A 117 3.72 -12.47 -5.21
CA ILE A 117 2.93 -11.84 -6.28
C ILE A 117 2.80 -12.79 -7.48
N ARG A 118 3.91 -13.39 -7.93
CA ARG A 118 3.91 -14.38 -9.02
C ARG A 118 3.05 -15.60 -8.68
N LEU A 119 3.16 -16.11 -7.45
CA LEU A 119 2.32 -17.21 -6.98
C LEU A 119 0.82 -16.90 -7.11
N VAL A 120 0.40 -15.69 -6.70
CA VAL A 120 -1.01 -15.28 -6.83
C VAL A 120 -1.41 -15.16 -8.31
N GLU A 121 -0.58 -14.54 -9.13
CA GLU A 121 -0.81 -14.36 -10.56
C GLU A 121 -1.03 -15.71 -11.28
N GLU A 122 -0.10 -16.63 -11.10
CA GLU A 122 -0.14 -17.98 -11.68
C GLU A 122 -1.36 -18.76 -11.17
N PHE A 123 -1.59 -18.73 -9.85
CA PHE A 123 -2.72 -19.44 -9.25
C PHE A 123 -4.07 -18.93 -9.75
N VAL A 124 -4.23 -17.61 -9.81
CA VAL A 124 -5.48 -16.99 -10.31
C VAL A 124 -5.71 -17.36 -11.77
N ALA A 125 -4.68 -17.24 -12.61
CA ALA A 125 -4.78 -17.56 -14.04
C ALA A 125 -5.12 -19.04 -14.31
N GLU A 126 -4.55 -19.95 -13.52
CA GLU A 126 -4.68 -21.40 -13.79
C GLU A 126 -5.88 -22.05 -13.06
N LYS A 127 -6.23 -21.54 -11.86
CA LYS A 127 -7.09 -22.26 -10.91
C LYS A 127 -8.33 -21.50 -10.47
N LEU A 128 -8.53 -20.26 -10.91
CA LEU A 128 -9.71 -19.44 -10.57
C LEU A 128 -10.41 -18.93 -11.84
N PRO A 129 -11.15 -19.78 -12.55
CA PRO A 129 -11.80 -19.38 -13.80
C PRO A 129 -12.74 -18.20 -13.60
N GLY A 130 -12.59 -17.18 -14.45
CA GLY A 130 -13.36 -15.95 -14.41
C GLY A 130 -12.83 -14.87 -13.44
N VAL A 131 -11.88 -15.21 -12.57
CA VAL A 131 -11.17 -14.22 -11.77
C VAL A 131 -9.88 -13.81 -12.48
N THR A 132 -9.55 -12.52 -12.45
CA THR A 132 -8.29 -12.02 -13.00
C THR A 132 -7.57 -11.15 -11.98
N MET A 133 -6.25 -11.13 -12.04
CA MET A 133 -5.43 -10.21 -11.23
C MET A 133 -4.97 -9.06 -12.10
N ILE A 134 -5.11 -7.83 -11.60
CA ILE A 134 -4.48 -6.67 -12.24
C ILE A 134 -2.98 -6.72 -11.92
N PRO A 135 -2.09 -6.78 -12.93
CA PRO A 135 -0.64 -6.85 -12.69
C PRO A 135 -0.17 -5.63 -11.89
N PRO A 136 0.44 -5.82 -10.71
CA PRO A 136 0.88 -4.69 -9.90
C PRO A 136 2.21 -4.13 -10.41
N GLU A 137 2.32 -2.81 -10.53
CA GLU A 137 3.59 -2.11 -10.73
C GLU A 137 4.28 -1.81 -9.38
N ALA A 138 3.49 -1.72 -8.31
CA ALA A 138 3.96 -1.38 -6.98
C ALA A 138 3.06 -1.99 -5.90
N THR A 139 3.52 -1.96 -4.67
CA THR A 139 2.89 -2.46 -3.45
C THR A 139 2.63 -3.98 -3.44
N TYR A 140 2.32 -4.51 -2.28
CA TYR A 140 1.94 -5.91 -2.08
C TYR A 140 0.41 -6.08 -1.93
N LEU A 141 -0.36 -5.05 -2.31
CA LEU A 141 -1.81 -5.02 -2.24
C LEU A 141 -2.37 -5.30 -3.65
N LEU A 142 -2.80 -6.53 -3.86
CA LEU A 142 -3.19 -7.03 -5.17
C LEU A 142 -4.68 -6.82 -5.41
N TRP A 143 -5.05 -6.39 -6.63
CA TRP A 143 -6.42 -6.29 -7.08
C TRP A 143 -6.84 -7.56 -7.84
N LEU A 144 -7.86 -8.23 -7.33
CA LEU A 144 -8.50 -9.38 -7.97
C LEU A 144 -9.86 -8.96 -8.48
N ASP A 145 -10.09 -9.08 -9.78
CA ASP A 145 -11.37 -8.82 -10.44
C ASP A 145 -12.23 -10.09 -10.41
N PHE A 146 -13.35 -10.04 -9.68
CA PHE A 146 -14.32 -11.11 -9.53
C PHE A 146 -15.57 -10.91 -10.41
N LYS A 147 -15.56 -10.01 -11.38
CA LYS A 147 -16.71 -9.76 -12.25
C LYS A 147 -16.98 -10.92 -13.20
N GLY A 148 -15.94 -11.64 -13.62
CA GLY A 148 -16.06 -12.76 -14.55
C GLY A 148 -16.98 -13.90 -14.09
N PRO A 149 -17.03 -14.30 -12.81
CA PRO A 149 -18.01 -15.27 -12.31
C PRO A 149 -19.47 -14.82 -12.38
N GLY A 150 -19.76 -13.55 -12.62
CA GLY A 150 -21.12 -13.02 -12.73
C GLY A 150 -21.89 -12.91 -11.41
N LEU A 151 -21.18 -12.98 -10.28
CA LEU A 151 -21.77 -12.87 -8.95
C LEU A 151 -21.77 -11.40 -8.48
N PRO A 152 -22.83 -10.95 -7.74
CA PRO A 152 -22.82 -9.66 -7.07
C PRO A 152 -21.67 -9.56 -6.05
N GLU A 153 -21.13 -8.34 -5.82
CA GLU A 153 -20.02 -8.13 -4.89
C GLU A 153 -20.35 -8.61 -3.46
N GLU A 154 -21.58 -8.45 -3.02
CA GLU A 154 -22.05 -8.92 -1.72
C GLU A 154 -21.95 -10.44 -1.61
N GLU A 155 -22.30 -11.18 -2.65
CA GLU A 155 -22.22 -12.62 -2.69
C GLU A 155 -20.76 -13.09 -2.71
N VAL A 156 -19.92 -12.46 -3.51
CA VAL A 156 -18.46 -12.71 -3.53
C VAL A 156 -17.87 -12.49 -2.13
N THR A 157 -18.21 -11.37 -1.50
CA THR A 157 -17.75 -11.03 -0.15
C THR A 157 -18.24 -12.03 0.88
N HIS A 158 -19.50 -12.42 0.81
CA HIS A 158 -20.07 -13.44 1.69
C HIS A 158 -19.35 -14.79 1.55
N LYS A 159 -19.14 -15.26 0.33
CA LYS A 159 -18.42 -16.51 0.04
C LYS A 159 -16.98 -16.47 0.54
N LEU A 160 -16.27 -15.37 0.30
CA LEU A 160 -14.90 -15.18 0.80
C LEU A 160 -14.87 -15.25 2.32
N LEU A 161 -15.74 -14.50 3.00
CA LEU A 161 -15.72 -14.39 4.46
C LEU A 161 -16.21 -15.65 5.15
N TYR A 162 -17.34 -16.22 4.71
CA TYR A 162 -18.03 -17.29 5.47
C TYR A 162 -17.72 -18.69 4.95
N GLU A 163 -17.39 -18.89 3.67
CA GLU A 163 -17.02 -20.20 3.15
C GLU A 163 -15.50 -20.36 3.08
N ALA A 164 -14.79 -19.45 2.42
CA ALA A 164 -13.33 -19.48 2.31
C ALA A 164 -12.60 -19.06 3.60
N LYS A 165 -13.30 -18.40 4.55
CA LYS A 165 -12.71 -17.82 5.78
C LYS A 165 -11.58 -16.82 5.47
N LEU A 166 -11.79 -15.97 4.48
CA LEU A 166 -10.88 -14.93 4.03
C LEU A 166 -11.52 -13.56 4.18
N TRP A 167 -10.89 -12.69 4.94
CA TRP A 167 -11.33 -11.30 5.04
C TRP A 167 -10.47 -10.43 4.13
N LEU A 168 -10.94 -10.22 2.92
CA LEU A 168 -10.36 -9.29 1.96
C LEU A 168 -11.06 -7.91 2.03
N ASN A 169 -10.45 -6.91 1.43
CA ASN A 169 -11.10 -5.60 1.28
C ASN A 169 -11.90 -5.57 -0.02
N ARG A 170 -13.22 -5.40 0.09
CA ARG A 170 -14.09 -5.26 -1.10
C ARG A 170 -13.81 -3.96 -1.83
N GLY A 171 -13.89 -3.99 -3.16
CA GLY A 171 -13.54 -2.87 -4.02
C GLY A 171 -14.41 -1.64 -3.81
N SER A 172 -15.70 -1.81 -3.55
CA SER A 172 -16.65 -0.69 -3.30
C SER A 172 -16.23 0.22 -2.14
N MET A 173 -15.40 -0.24 -1.20
CA MET A 173 -14.80 0.61 -0.15
C MET A 173 -13.89 1.71 -0.70
N PHE A 174 -13.37 1.54 -1.92
CA PHE A 174 -12.44 2.47 -2.58
C PHE A 174 -13.13 3.33 -3.65
N GLY A 175 -14.41 3.14 -3.84
CA GLY A 175 -15.24 3.90 -4.77
C GLY A 175 -16.13 3.02 -5.64
N PRO A 176 -17.19 3.60 -6.24
CA PRO A 176 -18.20 2.83 -6.98
C PRO A 176 -17.64 2.12 -8.22
N THR A 177 -16.62 2.67 -8.85
CA THR A 177 -15.98 2.07 -10.04
C THR A 177 -15.17 0.81 -9.73
N ALA A 178 -14.81 0.59 -8.47
CA ALA A 178 -14.07 -0.57 -8.00
C ALA A 178 -14.98 -1.71 -7.49
N ALA A 179 -16.29 -1.58 -7.63
CA ALA A 179 -17.22 -2.66 -7.29
C ALA A 179 -16.90 -3.93 -8.12
N GLY A 180 -16.97 -5.09 -7.47
CA GLY A 180 -16.61 -6.39 -8.06
C GLY A 180 -15.13 -6.77 -7.93
N PHE A 181 -14.31 -5.87 -7.40
CA PHE A 181 -12.92 -6.19 -7.05
C PHE A 181 -12.78 -6.61 -5.57
N GLN A 182 -11.71 -7.36 -5.32
CA GLN A 182 -11.26 -7.68 -3.95
C GLN A 182 -9.77 -7.36 -3.81
N ARG A 183 -9.37 -6.64 -2.76
CA ARG A 183 -7.97 -6.34 -2.49
C ARG A 183 -7.36 -7.38 -1.56
N LEU A 184 -6.40 -8.13 -2.05
CA LEU A 184 -5.64 -9.13 -1.31
C LEU A 184 -4.29 -8.56 -0.86
N ASN A 185 -3.90 -8.77 0.40
CA ASN A 185 -2.58 -8.46 0.91
C ASN A 185 -1.67 -9.69 0.77
N ALA A 186 -0.65 -9.60 -0.09
CA ALA A 186 0.33 -10.68 -0.33
C ALA A 186 1.51 -10.66 0.64
N ALA A 187 1.62 -9.67 1.54
CA ALA A 187 2.69 -9.56 2.53
C ALA A 187 2.41 -10.45 3.75
N CYS A 188 2.45 -11.74 3.53
CA CYS A 188 2.29 -12.77 4.57
C CYS A 188 3.21 -13.96 4.25
N PRO A 189 3.39 -14.92 5.19
CA PRO A 189 4.10 -16.16 4.91
C PRO A 189 3.48 -16.91 3.72
N ARG A 190 4.33 -17.47 2.84
CA ARG A 190 3.88 -18.16 1.62
C ARG A 190 2.87 -19.27 1.90
N SER A 191 3.10 -20.07 2.94
CA SER A 191 2.17 -21.13 3.34
C SER A 191 0.78 -20.60 3.71
N THR A 192 0.70 -19.41 4.31
CA THR A 192 -0.58 -18.73 4.59
C THR A 192 -1.26 -18.31 3.30
N LEU A 193 -0.50 -17.77 2.35
CA LEU A 193 -1.01 -17.34 1.05
C LEU A 193 -1.52 -18.53 0.22
N GLU A 194 -0.73 -19.60 0.13
CA GLU A 194 -1.11 -20.85 -0.55
C GLU A 194 -2.40 -21.45 0.03
N SER A 195 -2.48 -21.54 1.36
CA SER A 195 -3.70 -22.01 2.04
C SER A 195 -4.91 -21.11 1.75
N ALA A 196 -4.73 -19.80 1.69
CA ALA A 196 -5.79 -18.85 1.37
C ALA A 196 -6.29 -19.01 -0.07
N LEU A 197 -5.37 -19.13 -1.01
CA LEU A 197 -5.68 -19.32 -2.43
C LEU A 197 -6.41 -20.65 -2.67
N GLU A 198 -5.98 -21.73 -2.02
CA GLU A 198 -6.64 -23.03 -2.16
C GLU A 198 -8.07 -23.02 -1.58
N ARG A 199 -8.30 -22.37 -0.44
CA ARG A 199 -9.66 -22.19 0.10
C ARG A 199 -10.54 -21.35 -0.82
N MET A 200 -9.98 -20.33 -1.46
CA MET A 200 -10.67 -19.55 -2.47
C MET A 200 -11.07 -20.42 -3.66
N ARG A 201 -10.16 -21.24 -4.18
CA ARG A 201 -10.45 -22.20 -5.27
C ARG A 201 -11.59 -23.16 -4.89
N GLN A 202 -11.54 -23.77 -3.71
CA GLN A 202 -12.58 -24.69 -3.23
C GLN A 202 -13.96 -24.05 -3.12
N THR A 203 -13.99 -22.74 -2.88
CA THR A 203 -15.24 -21.97 -2.74
C THR A 203 -15.84 -21.58 -4.09
N PHE A 204 -15.02 -21.21 -5.07
CA PHE A 204 -15.50 -20.68 -6.35
C PHE A 204 -15.46 -21.68 -7.52
N CYS A 205 -14.80 -22.83 -7.36
CA CYS A 205 -14.65 -23.85 -8.40
C CYS A 205 -15.35 -25.17 -8.01
N LYS A 206 -16.57 -25.06 -7.51
CA LYS A 206 -17.43 -26.25 -7.22
C LYS A 206 -18.15 -26.70 -8.46
#